data_6119adb785c7f685099c556063aea8eb
#
_entry.id   6119adb785c7f685099c556063aea8eb
#
_cell.length_a   1.000
_cell.length_b   1.000
_cell.length_c   1.000
_cell.angle_alpha   90.00
_cell.angle_beta   90.00
_cell.angle_gamma   90.00
#
_symmetry.space_group_name_H-M   'P 1'
#
loop_
_entity.id
_entity.type
_entity.pdbx_description
1 polymer ?
#
loop_
_entity_poly.entity_id
_entity_poly.type
_entity_poly.pdbx_seq_one_letter_code
_entity_poly.pdbx_strand_id
1 'polypeptide(L)'
;MHNLGRTRSSQQPNHLLLTPDTFVRTVLPGMIACSAIVHVDPTLGARFTEYTAELEAGGELGSTSAQRFVYVIDGYVKLQINRKEVNRKEKDKENELSARGYAYLPEGLPHRVIANTVSRVAVIEKPYQALASVEAVVVWRPLPRLAS
;
A
#
# COMPACT_ATOMS: atom_id res chain seq x y z
N MET A 1 22.17 11.42 10.08
CA MET A 1 22.56 10.90 11.40
C MET A 1 21.34 10.84 12.29
N HIS A 2 20.94 9.65 12.69
CA HIS A 2 19.81 9.49 13.57
C HIS A 2 20.20 9.91 14.99
N ASN A 3 19.59 10.96 15.47
CA ASN A 3 19.85 11.48 16.81
C ASN A 3 18.97 10.72 17.83
N LEU A 4 19.26 9.43 17.99
CA LEU A 4 18.43 8.52 18.79
C LEU A 4 18.18 8.97 20.23
N GLY A 5 19.09 9.78 20.77
CA GLY A 5 18.93 10.34 22.12
C GLY A 5 17.94 11.50 22.24
N ARG A 6 17.40 11.99 21.11
CA ARG A 6 16.45 13.13 21.05
C ARG A 6 15.18 12.84 20.28
N THR A 7 15.00 11.62 19.81
CA THR A 7 13.81 11.25 19.07
C THR A 7 12.58 11.17 19.96
N ARG A 8 11.41 11.47 19.38
CA ARG A 8 10.12 11.18 19.99
C ARG A 8 9.63 9.77 19.70
N SER A 9 10.33 9.02 18.84
CA SER A 9 10.00 7.62 18.57
C SER A 9 10.13 6.79 19.84
N SER A 10 9.18 5.90 20.06
CA SER A 10 9.10 5.06 21.25
C SER A 10 8.53 3.68 20.88
N GLN A 11 9.16 2.65 21.38
CA GLN A 11 8.65 1.28 21.26
C GLN A 11 8.38 0.74 22.65
N GLN A 12 7.14 0.31 22.87
CA GLN A 12 6.64 -0.26 24.12
C GLN A 12 5.99 -1.63 23.84
N PRO A 13 5.77 -2.49 24.85
CA PRO A 13 5.16 -3.79 24.62
C PRO A 13 3.77 -3.74 23.98
N ASN A 14 3.04 -2.65 24.17
CA ASN A 14 1.65 -2.52 23.70
C ASN A 14 1.43 -1.43 22.65
N HIS A 15 2.48 -0.69 22.27
CA HIS A 15 2.36 0.32 21.23
C HIS A 15 3.72 0.71 20.64
N LEU A 16 3.66 1.30 19.46
CA LEU A 16 4.81 1.85 18.75
C LEU A 16 4.47 3.26 18.27
N LEU A 17 5.33 4.21 18.56
CA LEU A 17 5.30 5.55 18.01
C LEU A 17 6.54 5.77 17.16
N LEU A 18 6.36 6.03 15.86
CA LEU A 18 7.45 6.39 14.95
C LEU A 18 7.28 7.83 14.49
N THR A 19 8.36 8.59 14.61
CA THR A 19 8.44 9.95 14.11
C THR A 19 9.38 10.01 12.90
N PRO A 20 9.20 11.00 11.98
CA PRO A 20 9.94 11.03 10.71
C PRO A 20 11.46 10.98 10.83
N ASP A 21 12.03 11.45 11.96
CA ASP A 21 13.46 11.44 12.21
C ASP A 21 14.05 10.02 12.35
N THR A 22 13.21 9.01 12.57
CA THR A 22 13.64 7.61 12.69
C THR A 22 13.22 6.76 11.49
N PHE A 23 12.68 7.36 10.45
CA PHE A 23 12.27 6.62 9.25
C PHE A 23 13.48 6.09 8.48
N VAL A 24 13.42 4.82 8.10
CA VAL A 24 14.41 4.16 7.25
C VAL A 24 13.73 3.73 5.96
N ARG A 25 14.34 4.08 4.84
CA ARG A 25 13.81 3.74 3.52
C ARG A 25 14.49 2.48 2.99
N THR A 26 13.68 1.59 2.44
CA THR A 26 14.13 0.35 1.80
C THR A 26 13.36 0.10 0.51
N VAL A 27 13.87 -0.79 -0.32
CA VAL A 27 13.18 -1.24 -1.54
C VAL A 27 12.63 -2.63 -1.29
N LEU A 28 11.31 -2.78 -1.41
CA LEU A 28 10.65 -4.07 -1.29
C LEU A 28 10.50 -4.73 -2.67
N PRO A 29 10.30 -6.06 -2.73
CA PRO A 29 10.07 -6.75 -4.00
C PRO A 29 8.93 -6.14 -4.80
N GLY A 30 9.12 -6.00 -6.12
CA GLY A 30 8.13 -5.41 -7.01
C GLY A 30 8.12 -3.89 -7.08
N MET A 31 8.98 -3.22 -6.35
CA MET A 31 9.12 -1.76 -6.40
C MET A 31 10.06 -1.33 -7.52
N ILE A 32 9.61 -0.36 -8.32
CA ILE A 32 10.40 0.30 -9.38
C ILE A 32 10.28 1.80 -9.16
N ALA A 33 11.40 2.50 -9.09
CA ALA A 33 11.43 3.94 -8.75
C ALA A 33 10.52 4.26 -7.55
N CYS A 34 10.60 3.42 -6.54
CA CYS A 34 9.75 3.43 -5.36
C CYS A 34 10.56 2.94 -4.16
N SER A 35 10.32 3.51 -3.01
CA SER A 35 10.89 3.04 -1.74
C SER A 35 9.81 2.94 -0.68
N ALA A 36 10.07 2.13 0.34
CA ALA A 36 9.15 1.92 1.45
C ALA A 36 9.76 2.41 2.77
N ILE A 37 8.91 2.99 3.58
CA ILE A 37 9.17 3.20 5.00
C ILE A 37 8.28 2.22 5.75
N VAL A 38 8.86 1.12 6.26
CA VAL A 38 8.10 0.10 6.99
C VAL A 38 7.84 0.60 8.40
N HIS A 39 6.58 0.76 8.77
CA HIS A 39 6.17 1.26 10.08
C HIS A 39 5.97 0.13 11.08
N VAL A 40 5.36 -0.96 10.64
CA VAL A 40 5.09 -2.11 11.49
C VAL A 40 5.07 -3.39 10.64
N ASP A 41 5.54 -4.49 11.21
CA ASP A 41 5.57 -5.78 10.56
C ASP A 41 5.47 -6.92 11.60
N PRO A 42 5.42 -8.19 11.16
CA PRO A 42 5.32 -9.33 12.10
C PRO A 42 6.47 -9.44 13.09
N THR A 43 7.65 -8.92 12.81
CA THR A 43 8.79 -8.97 13.75
C THR A 43 8.53 -8.14 15.00
N LEU A 44 7.62 -7.16 14.92
CA LEU A 44 7.18 -6.32 16.04
C LEU A 44 5.94 -6.90 16.75
N GLY A 45 5.50 -8.10 16.36
CA GLY A 45 4.33 -8.76 16.93
C GLY A 45 3.00 -8.43 16.23
N ALA A 46 3.02 -7.65 15.17
CA ALA A 46 1.81 -7.39 14.36
C ALA A 46 1.47 -8.59 13.47
N ARG A 47 0.19 -8.74 13.13
CA ARG A 47 -0.26 -9.77 12.18
C ARG A 47 -0.43 -9.24 10.77
N PHE A 48 0.22 -8.13 10.46
CA PHE A 48 0.18 -7.45 9.18
C PHE A 48 1.47 -6.64 8.99
N THR A 49 1.71 -6.20 7.78
CA THR A 49 2.77 -5.23 7.46
C THR A 49 2.13 -3.94 7.01
N GLU A 50 2.57 -2.83 7.57
CA GLU A 50 2.18 -1.49 7.14
C GLU A 50 3.42 -0.70 6.76
N TYR A 51 3.37 -0.04 5.60
CA TYR A 51 4.43 0.83 5.14
C TYR A 51 3.88 2.00 4.34
N THR A 52 4.67 3.06 4.24
CA THR A 52 4.44 4.13 3.28
C THR A 52 5.31 3.89 2.06
N ALA A 53 4.69 3.76 0.90
CA ALA A 53 5.40 3.73 -0.38
C ALA A 53 5.57 5.16 -0.89
N GLU A 54 6.81 5.54 -1.15
CA GLU A 54 7.17 6.80 -1.80
C GLU A 54 7.52 6.49 -3.24
N LEU A 55 6.68 6.93 -4.18
CA LEU A 55 6.82 6.68 -5.61
C LEU A 55 7.31 7.93 -6.31
N GLU A 56 8.35 7.80 -7.12
CA GLU A 56 8.75 8.84 -8.07
C GLU A 56 7.79 8.87 -9.26
N ALA A 57 7.86 9.90 -10.07
CA ALA A 57 7.12 9.93 -11.33
C ALA A 57 7.55 8.73 -12.19
N GLY A 58 6.60 7.92 -12.64
CA GLY A 58 6.84 6.64 -13.31
C GLY A 58 7.12 5.47 -12.37
N GLY A 59 7.10 5.69 -11.07
CA GLY A 59 7.29 4.62 -10.08
C GLY A 59 6.15 3.62 -10.03
N GLU A 60 6.47 2.40 -9.65
CA GLU A 60 5.51 1.29 -9.60
C GLU A 60 5.63 0.49 -8.31
N LEU A 61 4.49 0.03 -7.85
CA LEU A 61 4.35 -0.98 -6.81
C LEU A 61 3.71 -2.23 -7.44
N GLY A 62 4.45 -3.33 -7.50
CA GLY A 62 3.99 -4.58 -8.10
C GLY A 62 3.03 -5.38 -7.23
N SER A 63 2.54 -6.49 -7.77
CA SER A 63 1.64 -7.41 -7.06
C SER A 63 2.27 -8.01 -5.81
N THR A 64 1.42 -8.45 -4.91
CA THR A 64 1.80 -9.25 -3.74
C THR A 64 0.95 -10.52 -3.69
N SER A 65 1.46 -11.55 -3.03
CA SER A 65 0.68 -12.76 -2.73
C SER A 65 -0.31 -12.56 -1.59
N ALA A 66 -0.14 -11.51 -0.80
CA ALA A 66 -1.05 -11.18 0.30
C ALA A 66 -2.24 -10.34 -0.20
N GLN A 67 -3.28 -10.25 0.61
CA GLN A 67 -4.26 -9.20 0.42
C GLN A 67 -3.62 -7.84 0.73
N ARG A 68 -4.06 -6.80 0.03
CA ARG A 68 -3.46 -5.47 0.13
C ARG A 68 -4.55 -4.39 0.20
N PHE A 69 -4.36 -3.46 1.09
CA PHE A 69 -5.11 -2.22 1.14
C PHE A 69 -4.16 -1.06 0.81
N VAL A 70 -4.57 -0.17 -0.09
CA VAL A 70 -3.81 1.01 -0.46
C VAL A 70 -4.64 2.27 -0.21
N TYR A 71 -3.98 3.29 0.33
CA TYR A 71 -4.58 4.60 0.58
C TYR A 71 -3.61 5.68 0.09
N VAL A 72 -4.06 6.53 -0.81
CA VAL A 72 -3.24 7.62 -1.36
C VAL A 72 -3.17 8.77 -0.38
N ILE A 73 -1.98 9.01 0.18
CA ILE A 73 -1.74 10.10 1.12
C ILE A 73 -1.67 11.42 0.35
N ASP A 74 -0.82 11.47 -0.67
CA ASP A 74 -0.71 12.59 -1.59
C ASP A 74 -0.27 12.10 -2.98
N GLY A 75 -0.51 12.93 -3.98
CA GLY A 75 -0.22 12.61 -5.36
C GLY A 75 -1.39 11.96 -6.09
N TYR A 76 -1.06 11.15 -7.09
CA TYR A 76 -2.03 10.55 -7.99
C TYR A 76 -1.47 9.26 -8.55
N VAL A 77 -2.22 8.17 -8.42
CA VAL A 77 -1.79 6.86 -8.89
C VAL A 77 -2.87 6.21 -9.76
N LYS A 78 -2.42 5.35 -10.66
CA LYS A 78 -3.28 4.43 -11.43
C LYS A 78 -3.15 3.04 -10.84
N LEU A 79 -4.28 2.42 -10.62
CA LEU A 79 -4.37 1.02 -10.25
C LEU A 79 -4.71 0.20 -11.49
N GLN A 80 -3.76 -0.59 -11.97
CA GLN A 80 -3.98 -1.52 -13.08
C GLN A 80 -4.27 -2.90 -12.51
N ILE A 81 -5.43 -3.46 -12.86
CA ILE A 81 -5.82 -4.81 -12.47
C ILE A 81 -5.79 -5.67 -13.72
N ASN A 82 -4.92 -6.68 -13.74
CA ASN A 82 -4.79 -7.62 -14.83
C ASN A 82 -5.78 -8.76 -14.66
N ARG A 83 -7.01 -8.57 -15.13
CA ARG A 83 -8.09 -9.57 -15.03
C ARG A 83 -7.95 -10.70 -16.01
N LYS A 84 -7.22 -10.52 -17.11
CA LYS A 84 -7.01 -11.57 -18.11
C LYS A 84 -6.22 -12.75 -17.56
N GLU A 85 -5.33 -12.53 -16.61
CA GLU A 85 -4.61 -13.62 -15.94
C GLU A 85 -5.52 -14.45 -15.04
N VAL A 86 -6.60 -13.86 -14.53
CA VAL A 86 -7.59 -14.53 -13.67
C VAL A 86 -8.72 -15.14 -14.51
N ASN A 87 -9.22 -14.41 -15.50
CA ASN A 87 -10.28 -14.85 -16.39
C ASN A 87 -10.07 -14.27 -17.79
N ARG A 88 -9.80 -15.12 -18.78
CA ARG A 88 -9.54 -14.70 -20.18
C ARG A 88 -10.67 -13.91 -20.85
N LYS A 89 -11.89 -13.98 -20.31
CA LYS A 89 -13.05 -13.25 -20.82
C LYS A 89 -13.16 -11.84 -20.26
N GLU A 90 -12.44 -11.52 -19.18
CA GLU A 90 -12.47 -10.19 -18.60
C GLU A 90 -11.37 -9.30 -19.19
N LYS A 91 -11.69 -8.02 -19.32
CA LYS A 91 -10.72 -7.01 -19.75
C LYS A 91 -9.95 -6.49 -18.54
N ASP A 92 -8.68 -6.13 -18.76
CA ASP A 92 -7.91 -5.41 -17.78
C ASP A 92 -8.62 -4.11 -17.40
N LYS A 93 -8.50 -3.74 -16.14
CA LYS A 93 -9.17 -2.56 -15.61
C LYS A 93 -8.14 -1.58 -15.04
N GLU A 94 -8.29 -0.31 -15.42
CA GLU A 94 -7.55 0.80 -14.82
C GLU A 94 -8.49 1.67 -14.01
N ASN A 95 -8.07 2.02 -12.80
CA ASN A 95 -8.73 2.98 -11.94
C ASN A 95 -7.74 4.04 -11.51
N GLU A 96 -8.20 5.26 -11.42
CA GLU A 96 -7.39 6.39 -10.97
C GLU A 96 -7.74 6.74 -9.54
N LEU A 97 -6.72 6.92 -8.70
CA LEU A 97 -6.86 7.29 -7.31
C LEU A 97 -6.09 8.59 -7.05
N SER A 98 -6.81 9.61 -6.64
CA SER A 98 -6.23 10.85 -6.12
C SER A 98 -6.04 10.76 -4.60
N ALA A 99 -5.47 11.81 -4.01
CA ALA A 99 -5.28 11.87 -2.56
C ALA A 99 -6.57 11.51 -1.81
N ARG A 100 -6.45 10.70 -0.78
CA ARG A 100 -7.52 10.13 0.06
C ARG A 100 -8.37 9.05 -0.62
N GLY A 101 -8.09 8.73 -1.89
CA GLY A 101 -8.66 7.55 -2.55
C GLY A 101 -8.03 6.28 -2.00
N TYR A 102 -8.76 5.19 -2.02
CA TYR A 102 -8.27 3.90 -1.54
C TYR A 102 -8.79 2.73 -2.37
N ALA A 103 -8.10 1.60 -2.25
CA ALA A 103 -8.51 0.35 -2.87
C ALA A 103 -8.16 -0.83 -1.97
N TYR A 104 -8.99 -1.84 -2.02
CA TYR A 104 -8.70 -3.17 -1.47
C TYR A 104 -8.47 -4.15 -2.61
N LEU A 105 -7.38 -4.90 -2.50
CA LEU A 105 -6.94 -5.88 -3.48
C LEU A 105 -6.86 -7.25 -2.81
N PRO A 106 -7.70 -8.21 -3.24
CA PRO A 106 -7.67 -9.54 -2.64
C PRO A 106 -6.38 -10.28 -2.96
N GLU A 107 -6.10 -11.30 -2.17
CA GLU A 107 -4.97 -12.19 -2.34
C GLU A 107 -4.91 -12.76 -3.75
N GLY A 108 -3.70 -12.81 -4.32
CA GLY A 108 -3.46 -13.43 -5.63
C GLY A 108 -3.98 -12.63 -6.83
N LEU A 109 -4.50 -11.44 -6.64
CA LEU A 109 -4.94 -10.59 -7.75
C LEU A 109 -3.75 -9.90 -8.42
N PRO A 110 -3.46 -10.19 -9.69
CA PRO A 110 -2.40 -9.49 -10.41
C PRO A 110 -2.76 -8.01 -10.59
N HIS A 111 -1.90 -7.13 -10.12
CA HIS A 111 -2.14 -5.69 -10.21
C HIS A 111 -0.83 -4.91 -10.16
N ARG A 112 -0.89 -3.65 -10.54
CA ARG A 112 0.19 -2.67 -10.34
C ARG A 112 -0.39 -1.34 -9.90
N VAL A 113 0.32 -0.67 -9.02
CA VAL A 113 0.07 0.73 -8.66
C VAL A 113 1.14 1.58 -9.32
N ILE A 114 0.75 2.48 -10.20
CA ILE A 114 1.67 3.28 -11.01
C ILE A 114 1.45 4.75 -10.70
N ALA A 115 2.52 5.46 -10.35
CA ALA A 115 2.48 6.89 -10.11
C ALA A 115 2.87 7.65 -11.37
N ASN A 116 2.04 8.57 -11.84
CA ASN A 116 2.38 9.49 -12.92
C ASN A 116 3.11 10.74 -12.41
N THR A 117 3.00 11.00 -11.14
CA THR A 117 3.65 12.12 -10.44
C THR A 117 4.16 11.60 -9.09
N VAL A 118 5.07 12.31 -8.47
CA VAL A 118 5.55 11.95 -7.14
C VAL A 118 4.36 11.75 -6.20
N SER A 119 4.28 10.57 -5.60
CA SER A 119 3.13 10.16 -4.79
C SER A 119 3.56 9.42 -3.54
N ARG A 120 2.78 9.52 -2.48
CA ARG A 120 2.92 8.70 -1.27
C ARG A 120 1.64 7.93 -1.04
N VAL A 121 1.80 6.63 -0.77
CA VAL A 121 0.70 5.70 -0.58
C VAL A 121 0.93 4.92 0.71
N ALA A 122 -0.05 4.92 1.59
CA ALA A 122 -0.06 4.01 2.73
C ALA A 122 -0.53 2.63 2.26
N VAL A 123 0.21 1.60 2.64
CA VAL A 123 -0.05 0.22 2.23
C VAL A 123 -0.12 -0.68 3.45
N ILE A 124 -1.17 -1.48 3.53
CA ILE A 124 -1.31 -2.54 4.52
C ILE A 124 -1.41 -3.87 3.78
N GLU A 125 -0.58 -4.83 4.16
CA GLU A 125 -0.56 -6.17 3.59
C GLU A 125 -0.71 -7.22 4.69
N LYS A 126 -1.52 -8.22 4.40
CA LYS A 126 -1.74 -9.34 5.31
C LYS A 126 -2.06 -10.60 4.51
N PRO A 127 -1.46 -11.77 4.84
CA PRO A 127 -1.90 -13.03 4.27
C PRO A 127 -3.40 -13.23 4.55
N TYR A 128 -4.14 -13.61 3.52
CA TYR A 128 -5.58 -13.83 3.66
C TYR A 128 -5.87 -15.08 4.47
N GLN A 129 -6.80 -14.97 5.41
CA GLN A 129 -7.35 -16.09 6.15
C GLN A 129 -8.84 -16.14 5.89
N ALA A 130 -9.28 -17.16 5.15
CA ALA A 130 -10.68 -17.30 4.81
C ALA A 130 -11.54 -17.49 6.06
N LEU A 131 -12.59 -16.68 6.16
CA LEU A 131 -13.72 -17.02 7.02
C LEU A 131 -14.59 -18.00 6.24
N ALA A 132 -15.13 -19.00 6.94
CA ALA A 132 -16.00 -19.97 6.29
C ALA A 132 -17.15 -19.26 5.54
N SER A 133 -17.25 -19.50 4.21
CA SER A 133 -18.30 -19.01 3.31
C SER A 133 -18.23 -17.55 2.81
N VAL A 134 -17.11 -16.83 2.92
CA VAL A 134 -16.97 -15.47 2.39
C VAL A 134 -15.80 -15.39 1.42
N GLU A 135 -16.05 -14.90 0.21
CA GLU A 135 -14.99 -14.57 -0.77
C GLU A 135 -14.61 -13.10 -0.68
N ALA A 136 -13.29 -12.82 -0.79
CA ALA A 136 -12.80 -11.46 -0.87
C ALA A 136 -13.11 -10.86 -2.26
N VAL A 137 -13.58 -9.63 -2.28
CA VAL A 137 -13.89 -8.89 -3.51
C VAL A 137 -13.04 -7.63 -3.62
N VAL A 138 -12.77 -7.19 -4.86
CA VAL A 138 -12.09 -5.91 -5.09
C VAL A 138 -13.02 -4.77 -4.76
N VAL A 139 -12.59 -3.91 -3.83
CA VAL A 139 -13.29 -2.67 -3.50
C VAL A 139 -12.35 -1.50 -3.70
N TRP A 140 -12.79 -0.52 -4.45
CA TRP A 140 -12.12 0.76 -4.54
C TRP A 140 -13.13 1.89 -4.39
N ARG A 141 -12.73 2.94 -3.70
CA ARG A 141 -13.57 4.13 -3.56
C ARG A 141 -12.70 5.37 -3.64
N PRO A 142 -12.87 6.17 -4.69
CA PRO A 142 -12.39 7.54 -4.66
C PRO A 142 -13.26 8.34 -3.69
N LEU A 143 -12.68 9.33 -3.03
CA LEU A 143 -13.49 10.26 -2.28
C LEU A 143 -14.46 10.99 -3.21
N PRO A 144 -15.71 11.20 -2.80
CA PRO A 144 -16.60 12.07 -3.55
C PRO A 144 -15.95 13.45 -3.65
N ARG A 145 -16.00 14.04 -4.84
CA ARG A 145 -15.59 15.43 -4.99
C ARG A 145 -16.46 16.25 -4.06
N LEU A 146 -15.84 17.00 -3.18
CA LEU A 146 -16.57 18.00 -2.41
C LEU A 146 -17.18 18.97 -3.42
N ALA A 147 -18.51 19.11 -3.39
CA ALA A 147 -19.18 20.13 -4.16
C ALA A 147 -18.63 21.50 -3.72
N SER A 148 -18.06 22.21 -4.69
CA SER A 148 -17.58 23.58 -4.47
C SER A 148 -18.75 24.53 -4.30
#